data_0835bde8c3c52f97c10a6016319de360
#
_entry.id   0835bde8c3c52f97c10a6016319de360
#
_cell.length_a   1.000
_cell.length_b   1.000
_cell.length_c   1.000
_cell.angle_alpha   90.00
_cell.angle_beta   90.00
_cell.angle_gamma   90.00
#
_symmetry.space_group_name_H-M   'P 1'
#
loop_
_entity.id
_entity.type
_entity.pdbx_description
1 polymer ?
#
loop_
_entity_poly.entity_id
_entity_poly.type
_entity_poly.pdbx_seq_one_letter_code
_entity_poly.pdbx_strand_id
1 'polypeptide(L)'
;MQQNKQYYDDFFSKYPVNVHDNPARFLAVSKMLYGKVLDIACGTGTLADYYLGDYVGVDISSVAIEKAKEVRRKDARFLQADFTKCAPSAEIPFDCAYLGEFLEHIENDDDVFFGLSRLLKSNGKIFITVPNGDRIPDESHCRIFTVPQIRRDYSKFGKITFYNWEGAKERIFFSIELGSKNIDLVSLVMICKDEEKGIENAILSALPLVDRVVVSIDNKTTDKTAQIAKLYADELRMHIWHDHFAETRNEAQQNVKSKWILFLDGHEYIEKTGQIDSLLALDVDGILTTIKMENGTTFMYPRIFRSNLKFENAVHNALDLKTQQYAPKFVIVHDRNNSQSEKSSSERAKQRDRMIPKLMKEVLQRDPKNQRALFNLGNWYITKSEFKLALSIYKRCLKVTPSPDEKYFVLAQIGICHQMLGHDLRATWCFYDLEKLIPNRWETKRLLGGIFIQRGNYKKAVEFLVFALDGNSKHYLYQLFGHDIAELWDLIAACFSELDEPAKAIIAQEEAKKNTTDEKRKDFFQTKINLFKMLLPSSKQ
;
A
#
# COMPACT_ATOMS: atom_id res chain seq x y z
N MET A 1 -4.84 -18.80 -35.99
CA MET A 1 -3.85 -19.47 -36.87
C MET A 1 -2.85 -20.20 -36.00
N GLN A 2 -2.67 -21.52 -36.15
CA GLN A 2 -1.62 -22.23 -35.42
C GLN A 2 -0.25 -21.68 -35.86
N GLN A 3 0.45 -21.02 -34.93
CA GLN A 3 1.78 -20.49 -35.17
C GLN A 3 2.75 -21.68 -35.18
N ASN A 4 3.41 -21.88 -36.31
CA ASN A 4 4.38 -22.96 -36.51
C ASN A 4 5.81 -22.39 -36.51
N LYS A 5 6.80 -23.29 -36.56
CA LYS A 5 8.23 -22.94 -36.63
C LYS A 5 8.52 -21.88 -37.69
N GLN A 6 7.92 -22.00 -38.89
CA GLN A 6 8.17 -21.10 -40.03
C GLN A 6 7.75 -19.66 -39.70
N TYR A 7 6.60 -19.46 -39.01
CA TYR A 7 6.16 -18.14 -38.59
C TYR A 7 7.20 -17.46 -37.70
N TYR A 8 7.72 -18.17 -36.70
CA TYR A 8 8.73 -17.61 -35.79
C TYR A 8 10.10 -17.44 -36.46
N ASP A 9 10.52 -18.33 -37.34
CA ASP A 9 11.75 -18.15 -38.13
C ASP A 9 11.66 -16.89 -38.99
N ASP A 10 10.54 -16.66 -39.67
CA ASP A 10 10.29 -15.45 -40.46
C ASP A 10 10.26 -14.19 -39.57
N PHE A 11 9.62 -14.27 -38.41
CA PHE A 11 9.58 -13.20 -37.45
C PHE A 11 10.99 -12.81 -36.98
N PHE A 12 11.75 -13.77 -36.44
CA PHE A 12 13.10 -13.48 -35.94
C PHE A 12 14.10 -13.14 -37.05
N SER A 13 13.83 -13.50 -38.30
CA SER A 13 14.66 -13.07 -39.45
C SER A 13 14.50 -11.57 -39.73
N LYS A 14 13.30 -11.02 -39.58
CA LYS A 14 12.99 -9.63 -39.91
C LYS A 14 13.43 -8.64 -38.82
N TYR A 15 13.45 -9.07 -37.56
CA TYR A 15 13.68 -8.18 -36.44
C TYR A 15 15.07 -8.35 -35.83
N PRO A 16 15.71 -7.24 -35.38
CA PRO A 16 16.98 -7.32 -34.68
C PRO A 16 16.83 -8.04 -33.32
N VAL A 17 17.95 -8.47 -32.77
CA VAL A 17 18.01 -9.02 -31.42
C VAL A 17 17.45 -7.96 -30.43
N ASN A 18 16.62 -8.40 -29.48
CA ASN A 18 16.02 -7.58 -28.41
C ASN A 18 14.89 -6.62 -28.84
N VAL A 19 14.30 -6.76 -30.02
CA VAL A 19 13.27 -5.85 -30.53
C VAL A 19 11.99 -5.79 -29.66
N HIS A 20 11.66 -6.90 -28.96
CA HIS A 20 10.50 -7.02 -28.07
C HIS A 20 10.89 -7.15 -26.59
N ASP A 21 12.13 -6.76 -26.26
CA ASP A 21 12.61 -6.88 -24.89
C ASP A 21 11.94 -5.84 -23.97
N ASN A 22 11.49 -6.32 -22.83
CA ASN A 22 11.06 -5.51 -21.71
C ASN A 22 12.06 -5.68 -20.56
N PRO A 23 13.06 -4.77 -20.43
CA PRO A 23 14.08 -4.88 -19.39
C PRO A 23 13.54 -4.99 -17.96
N ALA A 24 12.45 -4.28 -17.66
CA ALA A 24 11.80 -4.34 -16.35
C ALA A 24 11.26 -5.75 -16.06
N ARG A 25 10.68 -6.43 -17.06
CA ARG A 25 10.23 -7.82 -16.95
C ARG A 25 11.38 -8.77 -16.64
N PHE A 26 12.45 -8.73 -17.40
CA PHE A 26 13.61 -9.60 -17.19
C PHE A 26 14.29 -9.34 -15.86
N LEU A 27 14.39 -8.07 -15.44
CA LEU A 27 14.91 -7.71 -14.14
C LEU A 27 14.02 -8.23 -12.99
N ALA A 28 12.70 -8.15 -13.13
CA ALA A 28 11.77 -8.68 -12.13
C ALA A 28 11.85 -10.20 -12.03
N VAL A 29 11.83 -10.89 -13.17
CA VAL A 29 11.87 -12.35 -13.24
C VAL A 29 13.21 -12.88 -12.75
N SER A 30 14.35 -12.32 -13.18
CA SER A 30 15.69 -12.81 -12.80
C SER A 30 15.94 -12.81 -11.29
N LYS A 31 15.32 -11.90 -10.54
CA LYS A 31 15.39 -11.84 -9.07
C LYS A 31 14.67 -13.01 -8.37
N MET A 32 13.77 -13.68 -9.08
CA MET A 32 12.98 -14.79 -8.55
C MET A 32 13.55 -16.15 -8.96
N LEU A 33 14.34 -16.20 -10.04
CA LEU A 33 14.97 -17.42 -10.54
C LEU A 33 16.09 -17.90 -9.62
N TYR A 34 16.29 -19.23 -9.58
CA TYR A 34 17.33 -19.85 -8.75
C TYR A 34 17.79 -21.19 -9.34
N GLY A 35 19.03 -21.56 -9.02
CA GLY A 35 19.61 -22.84 -9.40
C GLY A 35 19.74 -23.01 -10.93
N LYS A 36 19.37 -24.19 -11.43
CA LYS A 36 19.36 -24.51 -12.87
C LYS A 36 18.01 -24.13 -13.49
N VAL A 37 18.02 -23.20 -14.44
CA VAL A 37 16.82 -22.58 -15.03
C VAL A 37 16.58 -23.10 -16.44
N LEU A 38 15.31 -23.43 -16.73
CA LEU A 38 14.81 -23.74 -18.06
C LEU A 38 13.93 -22.56 -18.55
N ASP A 39 14.33 -21.89 -19.62
CA ASP A 39 13.58 -20.80 -20.23
C ASP A 39 12.91 -21.28 -21.51
N ILE A 40 11.57 -21.38 -21.50
CA ILE A 40 10.76 -21.92 -22.61
C ILE A 40 10.25 -20.76 -23.46
N ALA A 41 10.35 -20.92 -24.79
CA ALA A 41 10.15 -19.85 -25.77
C ALA A 41 11.10 -18.68 -25.51
N CYS A 42 12.39 -18.98 -25.31
CA CYS A 42 13.41 -18.04 -24.91
C CYS A 42 13.71 -16.95 -25.95
N GLY A 43 13.20 -17.09 -27.19
CA GLY A 43 13.50 -16.22 -28.29
C GLY A 43 15.02 -16.10 -28.51
N THR A 44 15.51 -14.88 -28.60
CA THR A 44 16.96 -14.59 -28.74
C THR A 44 17.72 -14.67 -27.41
N GLY A 45 17.15 -15.25 -26.33
CA GLY A 45 17.82 -15.60 -25.09
C GLY A 45 18.12 -14.41 -24.16
N THR A 46 17.38 -13.32 -24.22
CA THR A 46 17.68 -12.09 -23.48
C THR A 46 17.71 -12.29 -21.97
N LEU A 47 16.88 -13.17 -21.41
CA LEU A 47 16.88 -13.46 -19.96
C LEU A 47 18.26 -13.97 -19.47
N ALA A 48 19.05 -14.64 -20.32
CA ALA A 48 20.39 -15.12 -19.97
C ALA A 48 21.36 -14.01 -19.58
N ASP A 49 21.13 -12.76 -20.00
CA ASP A 49 21.97 -11.62 -19.62
C ASP A 49 21.59 -11.05 -18.23
N TYR A 50 20.39 -11.36 -17.74
CA TYR A 50 19.89 -10.93 -16.43
C TYR A 50 20.04 -11.99 -15.36
N TYR A 51 20.02 -13.29 -15.74
CA TYR A 51 20.20 -14.40 -14.83
C TYR A 51 21.57 -15.08 -15.07
N LEU A 52 22.47 -14.95 -14.11
CA LEU A 52 23.86 -15.41 -14.24
C LEU A 52 24.10 -16.86 -13.75
N GLY A 53 23.05 -17.58 -13.34
CA GLY A 53 23.14 -19.00 -12.95
C GLY A 53 23.16 -19.97 -14.13
N ASP A 54 23.05 -21.28 -13.86
CA ASP A 54 22.97 -22.33 -14.90
C ASP A 54 21.66 -22.15 -15.70
N TYR A 55 21.79 -21.93 -17.01
CA TYR A 55 20.67 -21.50 -17.86
C TYR A 55 20.61 -22.34 -19.14
N VAL A 56 19.40 -22.80 -19.46
CA VAL A 56 19.06 -23.47 -20.70
C VAL A 56 17.84 -22.79 -21.33
N GLY A 57 18.03 -22.16 -22.46
CA GLY A 57 16.95 -21.58 -23.26
C GLY A 57 16.49 -22.56 -24.36
N VAL A 58 15.18 -22.67 -24.55
CA VAL A 58 14.55 -23.51 -25.59
C VAL A 58 13.59 -22.66 -26.40
N ASP A 59 13.69 -22.75 -27.72
CA ASP A 59 12.75 -22.08 -28.64
C ASP A 59 12.49 -22.96 -29.86
N ILE A 60 11.31 -22.82 -30.47
CA ILE A 60 10.94 -23.52 -31.70
C ILE A 60 11.69 -22.97 -32.90
N SER A 61 12.06 -21.69 -32.89
CA SER A 61 12.75 -21.03 -34.00
C SER A 61 14.24 -21.33 -34.00
N SER A 62 14.71 -21.91 -35.09
CA SER A 62 16.13 -22.12 -35.33
C SER A 62 16.89 -20.78 -35.48
N VAL A 63 16.24 -19.78 -36.07
CA VAL A 63 16.84 -18.43 -36.27
C VAL A 63 17.05 -17.73 -34.95
N ALA A 64 16.07 -17.80 -34.02
CA ALA A 64 16.19 -17.25 -32.69
C ALA A 64 17.35 -17.89 -31.90
N ILE A 65 17.45 -19.21 -31.95
CA ILE A 65 18.50 -20.00 -31.27
C ILE A 65 19.89 -19.70 -31.82
N GLU A 66 20.06 -19.56 -33.12
CA GLU A 66 21.33 -19.18 -33.74
C GLU A 66 21.74 -17.76 -33.25
N LYS A 67 20.83 -16.80 -33.32
CA LYS A 67 21.08 -15.46 -32.80
C LYS A 67 21.43 -15.47 -31.31
N ALA A 68 20.73 -16.24 -30.49
CA ALA A 68 21.04 -16.37 -29.07
C ALA A 68 22.46 -16.88 -28.82
N LYS A 69 22.89 -17.94 -29.55
CA LYS A 69 24.25 -18.51 -29.45
C LYS A 69 25.34 -17.51 -29.84
N GLU A 70 25.05 -16.62 -30.78
CA GLU A 70 26.00 -15.61 -31.23
C GLU A 70 26.20 -14.47 -30.22
N VAL A 71 25.12 -13.99 -29.62
CA VAL A 71 25.12 -12.70 -28.88
C VAL A 71 25.10 -12.85 -27.37
N ARG A 72 24.69 -14.01 -26.81
CA ARG A 72 24.57 -14.21 -25.36
C ARG A 72 25.83 -14.81 -24.74
N ARG A 73 25.88 -14.82 -23.41
CA ARG A 73 26.99 -15.38 -22.62
C ARG A 73 27.29 -16.84 -23.04
N LYS A 74 28.56 -17.19 -23.10
CA LYS A 74 29.01 -18.48 -23.68
C LYS A 74 28.68 -19.71 -22.83
N ASP A 75 28.43 -19.55 -21.56
CA ASP A 75 28.04 -20.61 -20.61
C ASP A 75 26.52 -20.85 -20.57
N ALA A 76 25.71 -19.99 -21.20
CA ALA A 76 24.30 -20.26 -21.45
C ALA A 76 24.14 -21.27 -22.61
N ARG A 77 23.21 -22.19 -22.45
CA ARG A 77 22.92 -23.21 -23.46
C ARG A 77 21.61 -22.90 -24.17
N PHE A 78 21.55 -23.07 -25.47
CA PHE A 78 20.37 -22.81 -26.28
C PHE A 78 20.07 -24.00 -27.19
N LEU A 79 18.81 -24.49 -27.12
CA LEU A 79 18.34 -25.69 -27.82
C LEU A 79 17.12 -25.35 -28.69
N GLN A 80 17.13 -25.83 -29.93
CA GLN A 80 15.96 -25.70 -30.78
C GLN A 80 15.04 -26.91 -30.55
N ALA A 81 13.82 -26.66 -30.05
CA ALA A 81 12.80 -27.68 -29.86
C ALA A 81 11.39 -27.07 -29.80
N ASP A 82 10.41 -27.84 -30.26
CA ASP A 82 8.99 -27.55 -30.06
C ASP A 82 8.54 -28.15 -28.72
N PHE A 83 8.50 -27.32 -27.68
CA PHE A 83 8.17 -27.77 -26.33
C PHE A 83 6.71 -28.22 -26.18
N THR A 84 5.81 -27.84 -27.09
CA THR A 84 4.41 -28.29 -27.09
C THR A 84 4.27 -29.76 -27.54
N LYS A 85 5.30 -30.33 -28.20
CA LYS A 85 5.29 -31.70 -28.70
C LYS A 85 6.27 -32.63 -28.00
N CYS A 86 7.40 -32.10 -27.60
CA CYS A 86 8.46 -32.90 -27.00
C CYS A 86 9.29 -32.08 -26.04
N ALA A 87 9.33 -32.49 -24.78
CA ALA A 87 10.30 -31.93 -23.85
C ALA A 87 11.71 -32.31 -24.33
N PRO A 88 12.65 -31.34 -24.43
CA PRO A 88 14.01 -31.67 -24.88
C PRO A 88 14.62 -32.68 -23.91
N SER A 89 15.47 -33.59 -24.46
CA SER A 89 16.30 -34.51 -23.67
C SER A 89 17.44 -33.71 -22.99
N ALA A 90 17.07 -32.76 -22.20
CA ALA A 90 17.99 -31.91 -21.44
C ALA A 90 18.46 -32.65 -20.17
N GLU A 91 19.65 -32.28 -19.70
CA GLU A 91 20.12 -32.74 -18.40
C GLU A 91 19.14 -32.30 -17.28
N ILE A 92 18.35 -33.22 -16.79
CA ILE A 92 17.39 -33.06 -15.71
C ILE A 92 18.06 -33.38 -14.36
N PRO A 93 17.55 -32.85 -13.22
CA PRO A 93 16.39 -31.95 -13.06
C PRO A 93 16.77 -30.46 -13.03
N PHE A 94 15.80 -29.63 -13.42
CA PHE A 94 15.87 -28.16 -13.24
C PHE A 94 15.28 -27.74 -11.90
N ASP A 95 15.77 -26.61 -11.36
CA ASP A 95 15.24 -26.03 -10.13
C ASP A 95 13.99 -25.20 -10.39
N CYS A 96 13.97 -24.46 -11.50
CA CYS A 96 12.80 -23.72 -11.94
C CYS A 96 12.74 -23.58 -13.48
N ALA A 97 11.55 -23.21 -13.97
CA ALA A 97 11.33 -22.85 -15.36
C ALA A 97 10.75 -21.45 -15.47
N TYR A 98 10.97 -20.81 -16.60
CA TYR A 98 10.33 -19.57 -16.99
C TYR A 98 9.58 -19.72 -18.31
N LEU A 99 8.35 -19.19 -18.38
CA LEU A 99 7.51 -19.09 -19.57
C LEU A 99 7.13 -17.63 -19.74
N GLY A 100 7.81 -16.92 -20.63
CA GLY A 100 7.61 -15.49 -20.80
C GLY A 100 6.85 -15.16 -22.07
N GLU A 101 5.59 -14.66 -21.95
CA GLU A 101 4.76 -14.31 -23.10
C GLU A 101 4.62 -15.50 -24.08
N PHE A 102 4.30 -16.66 -23.54
CA PHE A 102 4.23 -17.92 -24.28
C PHE A 102 2.84 -18.55 -24.27
N LEU A 103 2.18 -18.58 -23.10
CA LEU A 103 0.91 -19.31 -22.91
C LEU A 103 -0.24 -18.71 -23.71
N GLU A 104 -0.20 -17.43 -24.02
CA GLU A 104 -1.20 -16.74 -24.85
C GLU A 104 -1.20 -17.19 -26.31
N HIS A 105 -0.11 -17.82 -26.77
CA HIS A 105 0.05 -18.29 -28.14
C HIS A 105 -0.32 -19.77 -28.36
N ILE A 106 -0.68 -20.49 -27.28
CA ILE A 106 -1.01 -21.92 -27.36
C ILE A 106 -2.44 -22.18 -26.89
N GLU A 107 -3.15 -23.03 -27.61
CA GLU A 107 -4.55 -23.39 -27.31
C GLU A 107 -4.65 -24.38 -26.14
N ASN A 108 -3.75 -25.37 -26.10
CA ASN A 108 -3.69 -26.39 -25.06
C ASN A 108 -2.31 -26.40 -24.41
N ASP A 109 -2.25 -26.17 -23.12
CA ASP A 109 -1.02 -26.10 -22.33
C ASP A 109 -0.81 -27.30 -21.40
N ASP A 110 -1.74 -28.25 -21.33
CA ASP A 110 -1.62 -29.44 -20.48
C ASP A 110 -0.32 -30.24 -20.79
N ASP A 111 0.05 -30.39 -22.08
CA ASP A 111 1.27 -31.08 -22.49
C ASP A 111 2.54 -30.34 -22.06
N VAL A 112 2.51 -29.01 -22.04
CA VAL A 112 3.60 -28.15 -21.55
C VAL A 112 3.81 -28.39 -20.06
N PHE A 113 2.75 -28.33 -19.26
CA PHE A 113 2.83 -28.57 -17.82
C PHE A 113 3.18 -30.01 -17.48
N PHE A 114 2.70 -30.97 -18.25
CA PHE A 114 3.12 -32.38 -18.14
C PHE A 114 4.62 -32.55 -18.42
N GLY A 115 5.13 -31.94 -19.49
CA GLY A 115 6.56 -31.92 -19.78
C GLY A 115 7.39 -31.30 -18.66
N LEU A 116 6.96 -30.14 -18.14
CA LEU A 116 7.61 -29.44 -17.03
C LEU A 116 7.65 -30.27 -15.76
N SER A 117 6.56 -30.97 -15.41
CA SER A 117 6.50 -31.82 -14.22
C SER A 117 7.54 -32.95 -14.22
N ARG A 118 8.03 -33.34 -15.40
CA ARG A 118 9.09 -34.37 -15.56
C ARG A 118 10.50 -33.81 -15.58
N LEU A 119 10.66 -32.54 -15.96
CA LEU A 119 11.96 -31.88 -16.09
C LEU A 119 12.37 -31.14 -14.80
N LEU A 120 11.39 -30.71 -14.00
CA LEU A 120 11.64 -30.00 -12.78
C LEU A 120 11.82 -30.94 -11.57
N LYS A 121 12.52 -30.48 -10.55
CA LYS A 121 12.55 -31.12 -9.22
C LYS A 121 11.15 -31.18 -8.63
N SER A 122 10.94 -32.05 -7.63
CA SER A 122 9.62 -32.28 -7.00
C SER A 122 8.98 -31.00 -6.45
N ASN A 123 9.78 -30.01 -6.00
CA ASN A 123 9.32 -28.72 -5.52
C ASN A 123 9.74 -27.59 -6.47
N GLY A 124 9.93 -27.91 -7.75
CA GLY A 124 10.32 -26.95 -8.77
C GLY A 124 9.25 -25.89 -8.99
N LYS A 125 9.68 -24.66 -9.28
CA LYS A 125 8.76 -23.55 -9.57
C LYS A 125 8.76 -23.20 -11.04
N ILE A 126 7.56 -22.93 -11.55
CA ILE A 126 7.34 -22.42 -12.90
C ILE A 126 6.98 -20.94 -12.76
N PHE A 127 7.82 -20.04 -13.24
CA PHE A 127 7.57 -18.61 -13.31
C PHE A 127 6.96 -18.26 -14.66
N ILE A 128 5.91 -17.45 -14.68
CA ILE A 128 5.13 -17.21 -15.90
C ILE A 128 4.79 -15.72 -15.97
N THR A 129 4.98 -15.12 -17.16
CA THR A 129 4.41 -13.82 -17.49
C THR A 129 3.47 -13.96 -18.69
N VAL A 130 2.29 -13.32 -18.58
CA VAL A 130 1.28 -13.27 -19.65
C VAL A 130 0.66 -11.87 -19.70
N PRO A 131 0.11 -11.43 -20.84
CA PRO A 131 -0.68 -10.21 -20.94
C PRO A 131 -1.86 -10.22 -19.98
N ASN A 132 -2.18 -9.04 -19.39
CA ASN A 132 -3.30 -8.87 -18.47
C ASN A 132 -4.57 -8.44 -19.23
N GLY A 133 -5.47 -9.35 -19.44
CA GLY A 133 -6.65 -9.11 -20.25
C GLY A 133 -6.27 -8.83 -21.70
N ASP A 134 -6.91 -7.84 -22.28
CA ASP A 134 -6.69 -7.35 -23.66
C ASP A 134 -5.75 -6.13 -23.74
N ARG A 135 -4.98 -5.86 -22.69
CA ARG A 135 -4.12 -4.66 -22.59
C ARG A 135 -2.94 -4.66 -23.53
N ILE A 136 -2.53 -5.84 -24.01
CA ILE A 136 -1.51 -6.01 -25.03
C ILE A 136 -2.15 -6.79 -26.18
N PRO A 137 -2.90 -6.12 -27.06
CA PRO A 137 -3.56 -6.78 -28.17
C PRO A 137 -2.54 -7.22 -29.21
N ASP A 138 -2.61 -8.50 -29.61
CA ASP A 138 -1.80 -9.08 -30.65
C ASP A 138 -2.66 -10.13 -31.39
N GLU A 139 -2.63 -10.12 -32.73
CA GLU A 139 -3.40 -11.06 -33.56
C GLU A 139 -2.97 -12.52 -33.36
N SER A 140 -1.79 -12.72 -32.81
CA SER A 140 -1.23 -14.02 -32.49
C SER A 140 -1.72 -14.63 -31.18
N HIS A 141 -2.36 -13.83 -30.33
CA HIS A 141 -2.91 -14.30 -29.07
C HIS A 141 -4.20 -15.09 -29.29
N CYS A 142 -4.19 -16.36 -28.95
CA CYS A 142 -5.38 -17.21 -28.98
C CYS A 142 -6.10 -17.28 -27.64
N ARG A 143 -5.50 -16.74 -26.56
CA ARG A 143 -6.03 -16.76 -25.20
C ARG A 143 -5.82 -15.42 -24.50
N ILE A 144 -6.78 -15.07 -23.64
CA ILE A 144 -6.72 -13.89 -22.77
C ILE A 144 -6.62 -14.38 -21.33
N PHE A 145 -5.74 -13.77 -20.53
CA PHE A 145 -5.53 -14.13 -19.14
C PHE A 145 -6.00 -13.05 -18.18
N THR A 146 -6.67 -13.48 -17.12
CA THR A 146 -7.00 -12.66 -15.95
C THR A 146 -6.59 -13.42 -14.69
N VAL A 147 -6.42 -12.74 -13.57
CA VAL A 147 -6.05 -13.39 -12.30
C VAL A 147 -7.04 -14.49 -11.90
N PRO A 148 -8.37 -14.31 -11.99
CA PRO A 148 -9.33 -15.37 -11.69
C PRO A 148 -9.22 -16.58 -12.63
N GLN A 149 -8.99 -16.36 -13.93
CA GLN A 149 -8.79 -17.46 -14.88
C GLN A 149 -7.53 -18.26 -14.54
N ILE A 150 -6.41 -17.57 -14.26
CA ILE A 150 -5.17 -18.21 -13.86
C ILE A 150 -5.38 -19.08 -12.62
N ARG A 151 -6.03 -18.57 -11.59
CA ARG A 151 -6.34 -19.37 -10.39
C ARG A 151 -7.20 -20.58 -10.71
N ARG A 152 -8.27 -20.43 -11.48
CA ARG A 152 -9.17 -21.52 -11.85
C ARG A 152 -8.47 -22.59 -12.66
N ASP A 153 -7.71 -22.19 -13.69
CA ASP A 153 -7.20 -23.11 -14.70
C ASP A 153 -5.88 -23.78 -14.28
N TYR A 154 -5.06 -23.09 -13.46
CA TYR A 154 -3.72 -23.56 -13.09
C TYR A 154 -3.56 -24.05 -11.64
N SER A 155 -4.56 -23.85 -10.76
CA SER A 155 -4.50 -24.37 -9.38
C SER A 155 -4.38 -25.90 -9.29
N LYS A 156 -4.76 -26.60 -10.36
CA LYS A 156 -4.63 -28.07 -10.48
C LYS A 156 -3.17 -28.54 -10.52
N PHE A 157 -2.24 -27.68 -10.94
CA PHE A 157 -0.81 -28.01 -11.05
C PHE A 157 -0.01 -27.75 -9.77
N GLY A 158 -0.45 -26.82 -8.94
CA GLY A 158 0.25 -26.50 -7.70
C GLY A 158 -0.18 -25.18 -7.06
N LYS A 159 0.59 -24.74 -6.06
CA LYS A 159 0.35 -23.46 -5.39
C LYS A 159 0.71 -22.30 -6.29
N ILE A 160 -0.24 -21.39 -6.50
CA ILE A 160 -0.06 -20.17 -7.28
C ILE A 160 0.33 -19.01 -6.36
N THR A 161 1.34 -18.24 -6.76
CA THR A 161 1.75 -16.99 -6.12
C THR A 161 1.86 -15.90 -7.18
N PHE A 162 1.20 -14.77 -6.98
CA PHE A 162 1.31 -13.60 -7.86
C PHE A 162 2.38 -12.64 -7.35
N TYR A 163 2.99 -11.89 -8.27
CA TYR A 163 4.04 -10.92 -7.97
C TYR A 163 3.64 -9.52 -8.42
N ASN A 164 3.86 -8.54 -7.55
CA ASN A 164 3.74 -7.13 -7.91
C ASN A 164 5.10 -6.63 -8.45
N TRP A 165 5.08 -5.95 -9.59
CA TRP A 165 6.26 -5.43 -10.26
C TRP A 165 5.91 -4.21 -11.12
N GLU A 166 6.90 -3.50 -11.68
CA GLU A 166 6.69 -2.25 -12.43
C GLU A 166 5.73 -2.40 -13.63
N GLY A 167 5.71 -3.55 -14.30
CA GLY A 167 4.82 -3.85 -15.44
C GLY A 167 3.53 -4.59 -15.07
N ALA A 168 3.13 -4.64 -13.79
CA ALA A 168 2.04 -5.50 -13.32
C ALA A 168 0.64 -5.10 -13.84
N LYS A 169 0.49 -3.89 -14.35
CA LYS A 169 -0.77 -3.45 -14.98
C LYS A 169 -0.99 -4.08 -16.35
N GLU A 170 0.05 -4.13 -17.16
CA GLU A 170 0.00 -4.68 -18.52
C GLU A 170 0.17 -6.18 -18.56
N ARG A 171 0.92 -6.75 -17.60
CA ARG A 171 1.27 -8.17 -17.56
C ARG A 171 1.12 -8.76 -16.19
N ILE A 172 0.52 -9.94 -16.11
CA ILE A 172 0.44 -10.73 -14.88
C ILE A 172 1.73 -11.54 -14.76
N PHE A 173 2.44 -11.40 -13.63
CA PHE A 173 3.55 -12.23 -13.25
C PHE A 173 3.16 -13.13 -12.09
N PHE A 174 3.27 -14.44 -12.26
CA PHE A 174 2.94 -15.43 -11.24
C PHE A 174 3.88 -16.62 -11.29
N SER A 175 3.87 -17.43 -10.22
CA SER A 175 4.53 -18.73 -10.22
C SER A 175 3.58 -19.84 -9.79
N ILE A 176 3.90 -21.06 -10.21
CA ILE A 176 3.27 -22.30 -9.77
C ILE A 176 4.35 -23.16 -9.10
N GLU A 177 4.16 -23.52 -7.83
CA GLU A 177 4.99 -24.48 -7.10
C GLU A 177 4.37 -25.86 -7.22
N LEU A 178 5.01 -26.72 -8.03
CA LEU A 178 4.48 -28.03 -8.39
C LEU A 178 4.26 -28.92 -7.15
N GLY A 179 3.13 -29.63 -7.15
CA GLY A 179 2.77 -30.58 -6.08
C GLY A 179 2.34 -29.96 -4.76
N SER A 180 2.48 -28.65 -4.58
CA SER A 180 2.00 -27.92 -3.40
C SER A 180 0.49 -27.66 -3.50
N LYS A 181 -0.20 -27.69 -2.35
CA LYS A 181 -1.66 -27.41 -2.33
C LYS A 181 -1.92 -25.91 -2.19
N ASN A 182 -2.89 -25.42 -2.94
CA ASN A 182 -3.47 -24.11 -2.69
C ASN A 182 -4.31 -24.18 -1.40
N ILE A 183 -4.06 -23.24 -0.48
CA ILE A 183 -4.82 -23.09 0.77
C ILE A 183 -5.33 -21.66 0.77
N ASP A 184 -6.65 -21.48 0.82
CA ASP A 184 -7.27 -20.16 0.96
C ASP A 184 -7.02 -19.62 2.37
N LEU A 185 -5.82 -19.13 2.63
CA LEU A 185 -5.41 -18.61 3.93
C LEU A 185 -5.88 -17.18 4.14
N VAL A 186 -5.70 -16.33 3.13
CA VAL A 186 -6.02 -14.90 3.19
C VAL A 186 -6.88 -14.49 1.99
N SER A 187 -8.00 -13.83 2.24
CA SER A 187 -8.77 -13.14 1.20
C SER A 187 -8.62 -11.64 1.30
N LEU A 188 -8.35 -10.97 0.19
CA LEU A 188 -8.58 -9.53 0.07
C LEU A 188 -10.08 -9.29 -0.06
N VAL A 189 -10.63 -8.42 0.79
CA VAL A 189 -12.01 -7.94 0.69
C VAL A 189 -12.00 -6.43 0.55
N MET A 190 -12.74 -5.92 -0.41
CA MET A 190 -12.80 -4.49 -0.71
C MET A 190 -14.26 -4.04 -0.89
N ILE A 191 -14.57 -2.81 -0.48
CA ILE A 191 -15.78 -2.08 -0.87
C ILE A 191 -15.37 -0.86 -1.66
N CYS A 192 -15.94 -0.65 -2.85
CA CYS A 192 -15.47 0.38 -3.78
C CYS A 192 -16.65 1.16 -4.38
N LYS A 193 -16.39 2.46 -4.62
CA LYS A 193 -17.25 3.33 -5.39
C LYS A 193 -16.41 4.40 -6.10
N ASP A 194 -16.46 4.46 -7.43
CA ASP A 194 -15.73 5.44 -8.24
C ASP A 194 -14.24 5.55 -7.85
N GLU A 195 -13.53 4.42 -7.89
CA GLU A 195 -12.12 4.26 -7.48
C GLU A 195 -11.21 3.85 -8.66
N GLU A 196 -11.59 4.19 -9.93
CA GLU A 196 -10.86 3.74 -11.13
C GLU A 196 -9.37 4.04 -11.12
N LYS A 197 -8.94 5.12 -10.44
CA LYS A 197 -7.53 5.52 -10.38
C LYS A 197 -6.72 4.74 -9.34
N GLY A 198 -7.36 4.26 -8.26
CA GLY A 198 -6.70 3.65 -7.11
C GLY A 198 -6.84 2.14 -7.03
N ILE A 199 -8.01 1.61 -7.41
CA ILE A 199 -8.38 0.21 -7.17
C ILE A 199 -7.37 -0.79 -7.74
N GLU A 200 -6.81 -0.51 -8.90
CA GLU A 200 -5.84 -1.40 -9.51
C GLU A 200 -4.56 -1.51 -8.68
N ASN A 201 -4.03 -0.38 -8.24
CA ASN A 201 -2.84 -0.35 -7.38
C ASN A 201 -3.12 -1.02 -6.03
N ALA A 202 -4.31 -0.81 -5.46
CA ALA A 202 -4.75 -1.47 -4.23
C ALA A 202 -4.69 -3.00 -4.37
N ILE A 203 -5.30 -3.55 -5.42
CA ILE A 203 -5.33 -5.00 -5.65
C ILE A 203 -3.93 -5.54 -5.95
N LEU A 204 -3.18 -4.92 -6.87
CA LEU A 204 -1.84 -5.37 -7.26
C LEU A 204 -0.87 -5.40 -6.08
N SER A 205 -0.98 -4.45 -5.15
CA SER A 205 -0.15 -4.42 -3.95
C SER A 205 -0.44 -5.58 -2.98
N ALA A 206 -1.68 -6.09 -2.99
CA ALA A 206 -2.13 -7.16 -2.11
C ALA A 206 -1.98 -8.57 -2.75
N LEU A 207 -1.98 -8.68 -4.08
CA LEU A 207 -1.95 -9.97 -4.79
C LEU A 207 -0.87 -10.94 -4.30
N PRO A 208 0.37 -10.52 -3.97
CA PRO A 208 1.39 -11.43 -3.48
C PRO A 208 1.07 -12.08 -2.12
N LEU A 209 0.10 -11.53 -1.39
CA LEU A 209 -0.23 -11.92 -0.01
C LEU A 209 -1.55 -12.67 0.11
N VAL A 210 -2.35 -12.68 -0.96
CA VAL A 210 -3.75 -13.16 -0.88
C VAL A 210 -4.03 -14.28 -1.87
N ASP A 211 -4.77 -15.25 -1.39
CA ASP A 211 -5.17 -16.43 -2.19
C ASP A 211 -6.47 -16.15 -2.97
N ARG A 212 -7.24 -15.15 -2.54
CA ARG A 212 -8.52 -14.79 -3.16
C ARG A 212 -8.77 -13.29 -3.08
N VAL A 213 -9.46 -12.75 -4.08
CA VAL A 213 -9.85 -11.33 -4.17
C VAL A 213 -11.36 -11.23 -4.32
N VAL A 214 -12.02 -10.56 -3.36
CA VAL A 214 -13.45 -10.29 -3.33
C VAL A 214 -13.64 -8.76 -3.37
N VAL A 215 -14.30 -8.26 -4.41
CA VAL A 215 -14.56 -6.82 -4.56
C VAL A 215 -16.06 -6.59 -4.59
N SER A 216 -16.56 -5.78 -3.67
CA SER A 216 -17.95 -5.34 -3.64
C SER A 216 -18.04 -3.88 -4.12
N ILE A 217 -18.84 -3.65 -5.16
CA ILE A 217 -18.97 -2.36 -5.84
C ILE A 217 -20.32 -1.74 -5.55
N ASP A 218 -20.35 -0.45 -5.19
CA ASP A 218 -21.60 0.30 -5.07
C ASP A 218 -22.32 0.33 -6.43
N ASN A 219 -23.60 0.00 -6.45
CA ASN A 219 -24.44 -0.01 -7.66
C ASN A 219 -24.56 1.37 -8.35
N LYS A 220 -24.14 2.45 -7.67
CA LYS A 220 -24.07 3.82 -8.20
C LYS A 220 -22.69 4.19 -8.75
N THR A 221 -21.78 3.23 -8.88
CA THR A 221 -20.46 3.45 -9.50
C THR A 221 -20.65 3.76 -10.99
N THR A 222 -19.99 4.82 -11.46
CA THR A 222 -20.16 5.34 -12.82
C THR A 222 -18.87 5.32 -13.65
N ASP A 223 -17.74 5.06 -13.02
CA ASP A 223 -16.42 5.00 -13.66
C ASP A 223 -16.01 3.56 -14.03
N LYS A 224 -14.75 3.37 -14.39
CA LYS A 224 -14.21 2.07 -14.81
C LYS A 224 -13.86 1.13 -13.66
N THR A 225 -14.21 1.45 -12.41
CA THR A 225 -13.89 0.64 -11.21
C THR A 225 -14.27 -0.84 -11.39
N ALA A 226 -15.51 -1.12 -11.85
CA ALA A 226 -15.99 -2.48 -12.05
C ALA A 226 -15.23 -3.23 -13.16
N GLN A 227 -14.89 -2.54 -14.25
CA GLN A 227 -14.14 -3.12 -15.36
C GLN A 227 -12.73 -3.51 -14.95
N ILE A 228 -12.06 -2.63 -14.18
CA ILE A 228 -10.72 -2.90 -13.66
C ILE A 228 -10.77 -4.06 -12.64
N ALA A 229 -11.70 -4.02 -11.69
CA ALA A 229 -11.84 -5.07 -10.68
C ALA A 229 -12.03 -6.46 -11.31
N LYS A 230 -12.76 -6.55 -12.42
CA LYS A 230 -13.03 -7.82 -13.13
C LYS A 230 -11.76 -8.54 -13.61
N LEU A 231 -10.66 -7.83 -13.83
CA LEU A 231 -9.39 -8.44 -14.23
C LEU A 231 -8.71 -9.22 -13.09
N TYR A 232 -9.06 -8.89 -11.85
CA TYR A 232 -8.34 -9.37 -10.67
C TYR A 232 -9.22 -10.12 -9.67
N ALA A 233 -10.52 -9.76 -9.57
CA ALA A 233 -11.41 -10.29 -8.55
C ALA A 233 -11.91 -11.70 -8.89
N ASP A 234 -11.67 -12.65 -7.99
CA ASP A 234 -12.26 -14.00 -8.06
C ASP A 234 -13.77 -13.94 -7.85
N GLU A 235 -14.24 -12.92 -7.12
CA GLU A 235 -15.65 -12.67 -6.88
C GLU A 235 -15.94 -11.17 -6.93
N LEU A 236 -16.80 -10.77 -7.88
CA LEU A 236 -17.29 -9.40 -7.99
C LEU A 236 -18.73 -9.35 -7.51
N ARG A 237 -18.99 -8.53 -6.49
CA ARG A 237 -20.30 -8.34 -5.87
C ARG A 237 -20.81 -6.94 -6.15
N MET A 238 -22.13 -6.76 -6.09
CA MET A 238 -22.77 -5.46 -6.11
C MET A 238 -23.44 -5.21 -4.77
N HIS A 239 -23.33 -4.00 -4.22
CA HIS A 239 -24.07 -3.60 -3.03
C HIS A 239 -24.81 -2.29 -3.23
N ILE A 240 -25.80 -2.05 -2.38
CA ILE A 240 -26.49 -0.77 -2.28
C ILE A 240 -25.96 -0.05 -1.04
N TRP A 241 -25.50 1.17 -1.22
CA TRP A 241 -25.01 1.97 -0.12
C TRP A 241 -26.15 2.51 0.75
N HIS A 242 -26.16 2.15 2.04
CA HIS A 242 -27.20 2.52 3.02
C HIS A 242 -26.66 3.47 4.11
N ASP A 243 -25.61 4.24 3.85
CA ASP A 243 -24.95 5.11 4.83
C ASP A 243 -24.40 4.37 6.06
N HIS A 244 -24.10 3.07 5.92
CA HIS A 244 -23.66 2.20 7.01
C HIS A 244 -22.45 1.35 6.63
N PHE A 245 -21.25 1.83 6.96
CA PHE A 245 -19.99 1.16 6.57
C PHE A 245 -19.86 -0.26 7.12
N ALA A 246 -20.24 -0.51 8.39
CA ALA A 246 -20.10 -1.84 8.96
C ALA A 246 -21.00 -2.86 8.26
N GLU A 247 -22.25 -2.52 7.95
CA GLU A 247 -23.15 -3.41 7.21
C GLU A 247 -22.59 -3.72 5.83
N THR A 248 -22.19 -2.69 5.07
CA THR A 248 -21.60 -2.88 3.73
C THR A 248 -20.33 -3.74 3.77
N ARG A 249 -19.45 -3.54 4.76
CA ARG A 249 -18.26 -4.37 4.93
C ARG A 249 -18.61 -5.81 5.31
N ASN A 250 -19.59 -6.01 6.20
CA ASN A 250 -20.07 -7.32 6.59
C ASN A 250 -20.73 -8.08 5.42
N GLU A 251 -21.47 -7.37 4.55
CA GLU A 251 -22.00 -7.94 3.31
C GLU A 251 -20.88 -8.33 2.35
N ALA A 252 -19.88 -7.45 2.17
CA ALA A 252 -18.74 -7.73 1.30
C ALA A 252 -17.91 -8.94 1.76
N GLN A 253 -17.81 -9.21 3.06
CA GLN A 253 -17.10 -10.38 3.60
C GLN A 253 -17.96 -11.63 3.77
N GLN A 254 -19.26 -11.55 3.49
CA GLN A 254 -20.16 -12.70 3.65
C GLN A 254 -19.70 -13.88 2.79
N ASN A 255 -19.73 -15.10 3.37
CA ASN A 255 -19.32 -16.34 2.71
C ASN A 255 -17.83 -16.42 2.30
N VAL A 256 -16.96 -15.52 2.79
CA VAL A 256 -15.52 -15.67 2.66
C VAL A 256 -15.07 -16.84 3.54
N LYS A 257 -14.39 -17.84 2.94
CA LYS A 257 -14.00 -19.09 3.61
C LYS A 257 -12.57 -19.11 4.12
N SER A 258 -11.74 -18.17 3.71
CA SER A 258 -10.34 -18.07 4.16
C SER A 258 -10.26 -17.84 5.67
N LYS A 259 -9.14 -18.23 6.25
CA LYS A 259 -8.87 -18.05 7.69
C LYS A 259 -8.79 -16.57 8.08
N TRP A 260 -8.22 -15.75 7.18
CA TRP A 260 -7.98 -14.33 7.38
C TRP A 260 -8.62 -13.48 6.29
N ILE A 261 -9.04 -12.30 6.64
CA ILE A 261 -9.39 -11.22 5.72
C ILE A 261 -8.34 -10.12 5.83
N LEU A 262 -7.80 -9.72 4.69
CA LEU A 262 -7.13 -8.43 4.50
C LEU A 262 -8.17 -7.46 3.94
N PHE A 263 -8.43 -6.34 4.61
CA PHE A 263 -9.38 -5.34 4.16
C PHE A 263 -8.66 -4.07 3.68
N LEU A 264 -8.89 -3.68 2.42
CA LEU A 264 -8.39 -2.42 1.85
C LEU A 264 -9.55 -1.62 1.27
N ASP A 265 -9.48 -0.30 1.41
CA ASP A 265 -10.30 0.62 0.65
C ASP A 265 -9.67 0.84 -0.76
N GLY A 266 -10.48 1.20 -1.79
CA GLY A 266 -10.01 1.26 -3.18
C GLY A 266 -8.90 2.29 -3.47
N HIS A 267 -8.63 3.21 -2.53
CA HIS A 267 -7.57 4.21 -2.57
C HIS A 267 -6.40 3.90 -1.62
N GLU A 268 -6.34 2.68 -1.09
CA GLU A 268 -5.25 2.25 -0.22
C GLU A 268 -4.36 1.24 -0.94
N TYR A 269 -3.07 1.23 -0.64
CA TYR A 269 -2.16 0.21 -1.16
C TYR A 269 -1.10 -0.16 -0.11
N ILE A 270 -0.55 -1.37 -0.24
CA ILE A 270 0.49 -1.87 0.65
C ILE A 270 1.84 -1.39 0.15
N GLU A 271 2.54 -0.58 0.95
CA GLU A 271 3.90 -0.11 0.68
C GLU A 271 4.96 -1.11 1.16
N LYS A 272 4.72 -1.77 2.30
CA LYS A 272 5.64 -2.73 2.93
C LYS A 272 4.87 -3.86 3.59
N THR A 273 5.31 -5.09 3.40
CA THR A 273 4.66 -6.29 3.95
C THR A 273 5.23 -6.76 5.29
N GLY A 274 6.45 -6.36 5.64
CA GLY A 274 7.11 -6.86 6.85
C GLY A 274 7.24 -8.40 6.85
N GLN A 275 7.12 -9.00 8.03
CA GLN A 275 7.14 -10.47 8.24
C GLN A 275 5.71 -11.01 8.47
N ILE A 276 4.80 -10.75 7.54
CA ILE A 276 3.38 -11.06 7.74
C ILE A 276 3.12 -12.56 7.86
N ASP A 277 3.84 -13.41 7.14
CA ASP A 277 3.63 -14.86 7.13
C ASP A 277 3.73 -15.48 8.52
N SER A 278 4.72 -15.04 9.32
CA SER A 278 4.88 -15.52 10.70
C SER A 278 3.73 -15.07 11.60
N LEU A 279 3.12 -13.92 11.34
CA LEU A 279 1.99 -13.38 12.11
C LEU A 279 0.67 -14.10 11.77
N LEU A 280 0.49 -14.51 10.51
CA LEU A 280 -0.68 -15.28 10.07
C LEU A 280 -0.75 -16.68 10.71
N ALA A 281 0.38 -17.21 11.18
CA ALA A 281 0.43 -18.48 11.91
C ALA A 281 -0.09 -18.37 13.36
N LEU A 282 -0.15 -17.15 13.92
CA LEU A 282 -0.56 -16.94 15.32
C LEU A 282 -2.08 -17.19 15.52
N ASP A 283 -2.42 -17.53 16.75
CA ASP A 283 -3.82 -17.65 17.19
C ASP A 283 -4.28 -16.34 17.85
N VAL A 284 -4.56 -15.35 17.01
CA VAL A 284 -5.08 -14.04 17.40
C VAL A 284 -6.27 -13.66 16.53
N ASP A 285 -7.11 -12.75 17.00
CA ASP A 285 -8.29 -12.27 16.29
C ASP A 285 -7.94 -11.29 15.17
N GLY A 286 -6.94 -10.45 15.39
CA GLY A 286 -6.54 -9.44 14.44
C GLY A 286 -5.09 -9.01 14.52
N ILE A 287 -4.61 -8.49 13.40
CA ILE A 287 -3.26 -7.92 13.25
C ILE A 287 -3.42 -6.44 12.93
N LEU A 288 -2.87 -5.59 13.79
CA LEU A 288 -2.87 -4.15 13.62
C LEU A 288 -1.67 -3.77 12.74
N THR A 289 -1.97 -3.13 11.63
CA THR A 289 -1.00 -2.65 10.65
C THR A 289 -0.84 -1.15 10.73
N THR A 290 0.27 -0.61 10.27
CA THR A 290 0.47 0.83 10.19
C THR A 290 -0.29 1.40 9.00
N ILE A 291 -1.17 2.36 9.25
CA ILE A 291 -1.81 3.18 8.22
C ILE A 291 -1.05 4.51 8.15
N LYS A 292 -0.56 4.84 6.97
CA LYS A 292 0.16 6.08 6.66
C LYS A 292 -0.75 7.00 5.86
N MET A 293 -1.12 8.12 6.45
CA MET A 293 -1.96 9.14 5.81
C MET A 293 -1.14 10.05 4.90
N GLU A 294 -1.78 10.71 3.95
CA GLU A 294 -1.17 11.65 3.00
C GLU A 294 -0.39 12.80 3.68
N ASN A 295 -0.84 13.24 4.84
CA ASN A 295 -0.18 14.28 5.64
C ASN A 295 0.98 13.75 6.52
N GLY A 296 1.43 12.50 6.29
CA GLY A 296 2.49 11.86 7.05
C GLY A 296 2.08 11.31 8.43
N THR A 297 0.84 11.52 8.88
CA THR A 297 0.34 10.94 10.13
C THR A 297 0.25 9.43 10.00
N THR A 298 0.67 8.71 11.04
CA THR A 298 0.55 7.25 11.11
C THR A 298 -0.27 6.82 12.32
N PHE A 299 -1.00 5.72 12.17
CA PHE A 299 -1.70 5.07 13.27
C PHE A 299 -1.81 3.58 13.00
N MET A 300 -2.07 2.81 14.07
CA MET A 300 -2.26 1.36 13.95
C MET A 300 -3.75 1.04 13.84
N TYR A 301 -4.11 0.19 12.87
CA TYR A 301 -5.50 -0.23 12.68
C TYR A 301 -5.56 -1.70 12.25
N PRO A 302 -6.57 -2.48 12.70
CA PRO A 302 -6.74 -3.86 12.29
C PRO A 302 -7.19 -3.92 10.82
N ARG A 303 -6.26 -4.27 9.94
CA ARG A 303 -6.54 -4.50 8.52
C ARG A 303 -6.51 -5.97 8.15
N ILE A 304 -5.91 -6.81 9.00
CA ILE A 304 -5.91 -8.26 8.85
C ILE A 304 -6.59 -8.86 10.09
N PHE A 305 -7.64 -9.64 9.88
CA PHE A 305 -8.46 -10.18 10.97
C PHE A 305 -9.12 -11.51 10.59
N ARG A 306 -9.60 -12.26 11.59
CA ARG A 306 -10.29 -13.53 11.37
C ARG A 306 -11.60 -13.31 10.59
N SER A 307 -11.86 -14.16 9.61
CA SER A 307 -13.02 -14.02 8.70
C SER A 307 -14.39 -14.16 9.38
N ASN A 308 -14.45 -14.74 10.57
CA ASN A 308 -15.68 -14.86 11.37
C ASN A 308 -16.03 -13.58 12.14
N LEU A 309 -15.11 -12.59 12.23
CA LEU A 309 -15.36 -11.32 12.89
C LEU A 309 -16.22 -10.40 12.04
N LYS A 310 -16.99 -9.55 12.68
CA LYS A 310 -17.85 -8.58 12.02
C LYS A 310 -17.54 -7.16 12.47
N PHE A 311 -17.67 -6.23 11.54
CA PHE A 311 -17.60 -4.81 11.84
C PHE A 311 -18.84 -4.35 12.59
N GLU A 312 -18.64 -3.44 13.52
CA GLU A 312 -19.69 -2.75 14.27
C GLU A 312 -19.62 -1.25 13.97
N ASN A 313 -20.72 -0.57 14.21
CA ASN A 313 -20.93 0.87 14.02
C ASN A 313 -20.99 1.34 12.56
N ALA A 314 -21.96 2.21 12.28
CA ALA A 314 -22.24 2.73 10.95
C ALA A 314 -21.09 3.55 10.37
N VAL A 315 -20.38 4.30 11.23
CA VAL A 315 -19.21 5.13 10.88
C VAL A 315 -18.11 4.87 11.90
N HIS A 316 -16.85 4.98 11.45
CA HIS A 316 -15.70 4.62 12.28
C HIS A 316 -15.83 3.20 12.86
N ASN A 317 -16.23 2.30 11.97
CA ASN A 317 -16.47 0.90 12.30
C ASN A 317 -15.26 0.26 12.97
N ALA A 318 -15.54 -0.65 13.88
CA ALA A 318 -14.55 -1.40 14.63
C ALA A 318 -14.80 -2.89 14.51
N LEU A 319 -13.77 -3.66 14.76
CA LEU A 319 -13.83 -5.09 15.04
C LEU A 319 -13.70 -5.28 16.56
N ASP A 320 -14.52 -6.17 17.14
CA ASP A 320 -14.34 -6.58 18.53
C ASP A 320 -13.21 -7.62 18.60
N LEU A 321 -11.96 -7.13 18.76
CA LEU A 321 -10.79 -7.98 18.89
C LEU A 321 -10.52 -8.26 20.36
N LYS A 322 -10.60 -9.53 20.78
CA LYS A 322 -10.21 -9.97 22.12
C LYS A 322 -8.71 -10.18 22.22
N THR A 323 -8.11 -10.63 21.14
CA THR A 323 -6.66 -10.86 21.02
C THR A 323 -6.12 -10.17 19.77
N GLN A 324 -4.95 -9.51 19.88
CA GLN A 324 -4.37 -8.79 18.76
C GLN A 324 -2.85 -8.83 18.78
N GLN A 325 -2.26 -8.72 17.58
CA GLN A 325 -0.83 -8.62 17.36
C GLN A 325 -0.51 -7.34 16.56
N TYR A 326 0.66 -6.76 16.80
CA TYR A 326 1.12 -5.55 16.12
C TYR A 326 2.09 -5.90 15.00
N ALA A 327 1.88 -5.32 13.83
CA ALA A 327 2.74 -5.43 12.64
C ALA A 327 3.18 -4.03 12.16
N PRO A 328 4.02 -3.31 12.92
CA PRO A 328 4.39 -1.92 12.59
C PRO A 328 5.15 -1.78 11.27
N LYS A 329 5.80 -2.86 10.80
CA LYS A 329 6.50 -2.89 9.51
C LYS A 329 5.59 -3.23 8.33
N PHE A 330 4.33 -3.61 8.57
CA PHE A 330 3.33 -3.74 7.53
C PHE A 330 2.65 -2.37 7.36
N VAL A 331 2.93 -1.73 6.24
CA VAL A 331 2.53 -0.33 6.01
C VAL A 331 1.52 -0.27 4.87
N ILE A 332 0.35 0.27 5.15
CA ILE A 332 -0.69 0.61 4.18
C ILE A 332 -0.71 2.12 4.01
N VAL A 333 -0.61 2.59 2.77
CA VAL A 333 -0.71 4.01 2.44
C VAL A 333 -2.14 4.34 2.06
N HIS A 334 -2.69 5.39 2.66
CA HIS A 334 -4.01 5.94 2.37
C HIS A 334 -3.85 7.13 1.43
N ASP A 335 -4.13 6.94 0.13
CA ASP A 335 -3.84 7.88 -0.95
C ASP A 335 -5.11 8.31 -1.68
N ARG A 336 -5.87 9.21 -1.06
CA ARG A 336 -7.09 9.76 -1.68
C ARG A 336 -6.80 10.82 -2.74
N ASN A 337 -5.75 11.59 -2.58
CA ASN A 337 -5.47 12.72 -3.47
C ASN A 337 -5.13 12.25 -4.88
N ASN A 338 -4.40 11.13 -5.00
CA ASN A 338 -4.02 10.57 -6.29
C ASN A 338 -5.03 9.58 -6.87
N SER A 339 -5.93 9.04 -6.03
CA SER A 339 -6.83 7.96 -6.43
C SER A 339 -8.24 8.41 -6.84
N GLN A 340 -8.70 9.57 -6.41
CA GLN A 340 -10.07 10.06 -6.66
C GLN A 340 -10.10 11.30 -7.56
N SER A 341 -11.19 11.49 -8.31
CA SER A 341 -11.43 12.77 -8.99
C SER A 341 -11.78 13.85 -7.96
N GLU A 342 -11.38 15.11 -8.20
CA GLU A 342 -11.68 16.24 -7.31
C GLU A 342 -13.18 16.41 -7.07
N LYS A 343 -14.01 16.21 -8.11
CA LYS A 343 -15.47 16.31 -8.02
C LYS A 343 -16.06 15.24 -7.10
N SER A 344 -15.63 13.99 -7.26
CA SER A 344 -16.05 12.86 -6.43
C SER A 344 -15.62 13.06 -4.97
N SER A 345 -14.42 13.54 -4.73
CA SER A 345 -13.87 13.85 -3.41
C SER A 345 -14.70 14.94 -2.69
N SER A 346 -15.06 16.02 -3.38
CA SER A 346 -15.87 17.12 -2.82
C SER A 346 -17.29 16.69 -2.45
N GLU A 347 -17.97 15.91 -3.31
CA GLU A 347 -19.34 15.41 -3.05
C GLU A 347 -19.36 14.44 -1.85
N ARG A 348 -18.40 13.53 -1.77
CA ARG A 348 -18.26 12.61 -0.63
C ARG A 348 -17.93 13.35 0.68
N ALA A 349 -17.14 14.41 0.63
CA ALA A 349 -16.88 15.25 1.79
C ALA A 349 -18.17 15.90 2.31
N LYS A 350 -18.99 16.48 1.43
CA LYS A 350 -20.30 17.06 1.77
C LYS A 350 -21.27 16.01 2.34
N GLN A 351 -21.30 14.82 1.77
CA GLN A 351 -22.14 13.73 2.28
C GLN A 351 -21.69 13.30 3.69
N ARG A 352 -20.39 13.09 3.90
CA ARG A 352 -19.84 12.78 5.23
C ARG A 352 -20.15 13.85 6.26
N ASP A 353 -20.03 15.10 5.91
CA ASP A 353 -20.33 16.23 6.79
C ASP A 353 -21.79 16.25 7.28
N ARG A 354 -22.72 15.77 6.48
CA ARG A 354 -24.13 15.64 6.87
C ARG A 354 -24.39 14.36 7.68
N MET A 355 -23.77 13.27 7.28
CA MET A 355 -24.01 11.94 7.82
C MET A 355 -23.38 11.73 9.20
N ILE A 356 -22.10 12.10 9.38
CA ILE A 356 -21.35 11.82 10.61
C ILE A 356 -22.05 12.36 11.87
N PRO A 357 -22.42 13.66 11.97
CA PRO A 357 -23.02 14.17 13.20
C PRO A 357 -24.39 13.56 13.48
N LYS A 358 -25.16 13.21 12.44
CA LYS A 358 -26.48 12.55 12.59
C LYS A 358 -26.29 11.17 13.23
N LEU A 359 -25.45 10.34 12.64
CA LEU A 359 -25.20 8.97 13.11
C LEU A 359 -24.60 8.95 14.50
N MET A 360 -23.62 9.85 14.81
CA MET A 360 -23.02 9.92 16.13
C MET A 360 -24.05 10.32 17.18
N LYS A 361 -24.96 11.25 16.87
CA LYS A 361 -26.05 11.63 17.78
C LYS A 361 -27.03 10.49 18.02
N GLU A 362 -27.39 9.72 17.00
CA GLU A 362 -28.24 8.54 17.12
C GLU A 362 -27.61 7.46 18.01
N VAL A 363 -26.30 7.20 17.84
CA VAL A 363 -25.55 6.28 18.72
C VAL A 363 -25.58 6.79 20.17
N LEU A 364 -25.34 8.08 20.38
CA LEU A 364 -25.32 8.68 21.72
C LEU A 364 -26.70 8.81 22.38
N GLN A 365 -27.79 8.73 21.62
CA GLN A 365 -29.15 8.59 22.16
C GLN A 365 -29.36 7.21 22.77
N ARG A 366 -28.80 6.14 22.14
CA ARG A 366 -28.89 4.75 22.61
C ARG A 366 -27.89 4.45 23.72
N ASP A 367 -26.65 4.92 23.55
CA ASP A 367 -25.56 4.78 24.50
C ASP A 367 -24.85 6.13 24.73
N PRO A 368 -25.29 6.92 25.73
CA PRO A 368 -24.72 8.24 26.06
C PRO A 368 -23.24 8.22 26.49
N LYS A 369 -22.71 7.02 26.81
CA LYS A 369 -21.32 6.79 27.25
C LYS A 369 -20.45 6.20 26.15
N ASN A 370 -20.96 6.05 24.93
CA ASN A 370 -20.18 5.53 23.80
C ASN A 370 -18.95 6.41 23.53
N GLN A 371 -17.79 5.95 23.99
CA GLN A 371 -16.52 6.68 23.93
C GLN A 371 -16.16 7.07 22.49
N ARG A 372 -16.29 6.13 21.55
CA ARG A 372 -15.96 6.33 20.15
C ARG A 372 -16.87 7.36 19.46
N ALA A 373 -18.17 7.30 19.73
CA ALA A 373 -19.12 8.27 19.19
C ALA A 373 -18.86 9.68 19.75
N LEU A 374 -18.55 9.81 21.06
CA LEU A 374 -18.16 11.08 21.67
C LEU A 374 -16.89 11.63 21.03
N PHE A 375 -15.83 10.80 20.88
CA PHE A 375 -14.57 11.24 20.29
C PHE A 375 -14.76 11.74 18.85
N ASN A 376 -15.47 10.99 18.01
CA ASN A 376 -15.70 11.34 16.61
C ASN A 376 -16.60 12.56 16.43
N LEU A 377 -17.60 12.73 17.30
CA LEU A 377 -18.44 13.95 17.31
C LEU A 377 -17.62 15.17 17.72
N GLY A 378 -16.72 15.03 18.70
CA GLY A 378 -15.77 16.07 19.08
C GLY A 378 -14.86 16.47 17.92
N ASN A 379 -14.26 15.51 17.23
CA ASN A 379 -13.44 15.75 16.04
C ASN A 379 -14.23 16.47 14.93
N TRP A 380 -15.47 16.08 14.70
CA TRP A 380 -16.32 16.74 13.71
C TRP A 380 -16.56 18.22 14.08
N TYR A 381 -16.84 18.54 15.35
CA TYR A 381 -16.98 19.93 15.79
C TYR A 381 -15.67 20.73 15.62
N ILE A 382 -14.50 20.11 15.81
CA ILE A 382 -13.19 20.75 15.52
C ILE A 382 -13.11 21.15 14.04
N THR A 383 -13.48 20.27 13.11
CA THR A 383 -13.45 20.58 11.66
C THR A 383 -14.39 21.73 11.27
N LYS A 384 -15.38 22.04 12.10
CA LYS A 384 -16.31 23.17 11.93
C LYS A 384 -15.91 24.41 12.75
N SER A 385 -14.75 24.38 13.39
CA SER A 385 -14.28 25.44 14.28
C SER A 385 -15.22 25.73 15.47
N GLU A 386 -16.09 24.78 15.81
CA GLU A 386 -17.04 24.85 16.91
C GLU A 386 -16.40 24.40 18.23
N PHE A 387 -15.31 25.08 18.63
CA PHE A 387 -14.44 24.65 19.73
C PHE A 387 -15.14 24.56 21.10
N LYS A 388 -16.16 25.36 21.35
CA LYS A 388 -16.95 25.27 22.60
C LYS A 388 -17.73 23.97 22.67
N LEU A 389 -18.37 23.56 21.57
CA LEU A 389 -19.11 22.30 21.49
C LEU A 389 -18.16 21.13 21.55
N ALA A 390 -17.05 21.15 20.77
CA ALA A 390 -16.01 20.13 20.81
C ALA A 390 -15.51 19.90 22.24
N LEU A 391 -15.18 20.98 22.97
CA LEU A 391 -14.72 20.93 24.37
C LEU A 391 -15.73 20.23 25.28
N SER A 392 -17.01 20.54 25.13
CA SER A 392 -18.08 19.91 25.92
C SER A 392 -18.14 18.39 25.67
N ILE A 393 -18.06 17.99 24.43
CA ILE A 393 -18.11 16.57 24.03
C ILE A 393 -16.85 15.83 24.51
N TYR A 394 -15.65 16.39 24.32
CA TYR A 394 -14.41 15.75 24.79
C TYR A 394 -14.33 15.61 26.30
N LYS A 395 -14.87 16.55 27.06
CA LYS A 395 -14.98 16.41 28.55
C LYS A 395 -15.87 15.23 28.95
N ARG A 396 -16.93 14.95 28.19
CA ARG A 396 -17.74 13.73 28.38
C ARG A 396 -16.95 12.49 27.97
N CYS A 397 -16.25 12.53 26.83
CA CYS A 397 -15.43 11.45 26.32
C CYS A 397 -14.33 11.06 27.31
N LEU A 398 -13.61 12.03 27.88
CA LEU A 398 -12.52 11.78 28.84
C LEU A 398 -12.98 10.96 30.07
N LYS A 399 -14.22 11.16 30.53
CA LYS A 399 -14.79 10.46 31.70
C LYS A 399 -15.02 8.96 31.44
N VAL A 400 -15.19 8.57 30.19
CA VAL A 400 -15.53 7.19 29.79
C VAL A 400 -14.39 6.49 29.05
N THR A 401 -13.28 7.17 28.79
CA THR A 401 -12.12 6.62 28.10
C THR A 401 -11.26 5.79 29.09
N PRO A 402 -11.04 4.49 28.86
CA PRO A 402 -10.32 3.65 29.82
C PRO A 402 -8.80 3.67 29.64
N SER A 403 -8.32 3.64 28.40
CA SER A 403 -6.91 3.49 28.04
C SER A 403 -6.12 4.78 28.24
N PRO A 404 -4.88 4.73 28.78
CA PRO A 404 -4.00 5.90 28.87
C PRO A 404 -3.68 6.53 27.51
N ASP A 405 -3.45 5.72 26.47
CA ASP A 405 -3.19 6.20 25.11
C ASP A 405 -4.38 6.98 24.55
N GLU A 406 -5.59 6.45 24.68
CA GLU A 406 -6.80 7.15 24.26
C GLU A 406 -7.08 8.40 25.09
N LYS A 407 -6.85 8.35 26.41
CA LYS A 407 -6.94 9.53 27.28
C LYS A 407 -6.00 10.63 26.84
N TYR A 408 -4.78 10.27 26.42
CA TYR A 408 -3.82 11.21 25.89
C TYR A 408 -4.41 12.02 24.71
N PHE A 409 -5.04 11.31 23.75
CA PHE A 409 -5.67 11.97 22.60
C PHE A 409 -6.82 12.90 22.98
N VAL A 410 -7.72 12.41 23.83
CA VAL A 410 -8.87 13.21 24.28
C VAL A 410 -8.41 14.45 25.03
N LEU A 411 -7.42 14.31 25.91
CA LEU A 411 -6.87 15.41 26.68
C LEU A 411 -6.12 16.42 25.80
N ALA A 412 -5.40 15.93 24.77
CA ALA A 412 -4.75 16.81 23.80
C ALA A 412 -5.77 17.65 23.03
N GLN A 413 -6.87 17.04 22.58
CA GLN A 413 -7.95 17.76 21.91
C GLN A 413 -8.63 18.78 22.84
N ILE A 414 -8.79 18.48 24.12
CA ILE A 414 -9.27 19.45 25.14
C ILE A 414 -8.31 20.65 25.24
N GLY A 415 -7.00 20.38 25.28
CA GLY A 415 -5.97 21.41 25.31
C GLY A 415 -6.00 22.30 24.06
N ILE A 416 -6.08 21.69 22.88
CA ILE A 416 -6.22 22.40 21.60
C ILE A 416 -7.50 23.26 21.57
N CYS A 417 -8.65 22.73 22.01
CA CYS A 417 -9.87 23.52 22.11
C CYS A 417 -9.70 24.74 23.04
N HIS A 418 -9.02 24.57 24.18
CA HIS A 418 -8.75 25.71 25.08
C HIS A 418 -7.83 26.73 24.41
N GLN A 419 -6.80 26.31 23.70
CA GLN A 419 -5.90 27.17 22.95
C GLN A 419 -6.66 28.00 21.90
N MET A 420 -7.50 27.35 21.08
CA MET A 420 -8.30 28.01 20.04
C MET A 420 -9.36 28.97 20.61
N LEU A 421 -9.74 28.80 21.86
CA LEU A 421 -10.64 29.69 22.58
C LEU A 421 -9.92 30.83 23.36
N GLY A 422 -8.59 30.93 23.22
CA GLY A 422 -7.77 31.93 23.93
C GLY A 422 -7.60 31.63 25.42
N HIS A 423 -7.88 30.40 25.86
CA HIS A 423 -7.73 30.00 27.27
C HIS A 423 -6.34 29.41 27.53
N ASP A 424 -5.27 30.18 27.28
CA ASP A 424 -3.88 29.70 27.24
C ASP A 424 -3.39 29.01 28.51
N LEU A 425 -3.81 29.49 29.68
CA LEU A 425 -3.45 28.83 30.94
C LEU A 425 -4.03 27.42 31.04
N ARG A 426 -5.31 27.26 30.66
CA ARG A 426 -5.96 25.95 30.68
C ARG A 426 -5.37 25.01 29.63
N ALA A 427 -5.06 25.51 28.43
CA ALA A 427 -4.36 24.74 27.40
C ALA A 427 -3.00 24.24 27.91
N THR A 428 -2.22 25.13 28.53
CA THR A 428 -0.92 24.78 29.11
C THR A 428 -1.03 23.67 30.17
N TRP A 429 -2.01 23.78 31.07
CA TRP A 429 -2.24 22.74 32.09
C TRP A 429 -2.58 21.39 31.44
N CYS A 430 -3.46 21.38 30.43
CA CYS A 430 -3.77 20.15 29.68
C CYS A 430 -2.51 19.54 29.09
N PHE A 431 -1.62 20.34 28.46
CA PHE A 431 -0.41 19.84 27.84
C PHE A 431 0.64 19.35 28.85
N TYR A 432 0.73 19.95 30.04
CA TYR A 432 1.55 19.38 31.10
C TYR A 432 0.97 18.09 31.69
N ASP A 433 -0.36 17.94 31.71
CA ASP A 433 -0.98 16.68 32.12
C ASP A 433 -0.77 15.56 31.08
N LEU A 434 -0.64 15.89 29.79
CA LEU A 434 -0.19 14.93 28.77
C LEU A 434 1.22 14.40 29.06
N GLU A 435 2.15 15.29 29.47
CA GLU A 435 3.52 14.90 29.82
C GLU A 435 3.56 13.97 31.03
N LYS A 436 2.66 14.16 32.01
CA LYS A 436 2.53 13.26 33.16
C LYS A 436 1.90 11.93 32.77
N LEU A 437 0.95 11.95 31.83
CA LEU A 437 0.21 10.74 31.40
C LEU A 437 1.09 9.82 30.57
N ILE A 438 1.78 10.38 29.55
CA ILE A 438 2.74 9.66 28.70
C ILE A 438 3.97 10.56 28.49
N PRO A 439 5.02 10.39 29.31
CA PRO A 439 6.22 11.21 29.22
C PRO A 439 6.96 11.09 27.89
N ASN A 440 7.64 12.19 27.52
CA ASN A 440 8.56 12.26 26.38
C ASN A 440 7.93 12.02 24.99
N ARG A 441 6.62 12.24 24.84
CA ARG A 441 6.03 12.29 23.51
C ARG A 441 6.39 13.60 22.81
N TRP A 442 6.89 13.51 21.59
CA TRP A 442 7.27 14.69 20.78
C TRP A 442 6.08 15.62 20.49
N GLU A 443 4.85 15.06 20.34
CA GLU A 443 3.64 15.87 20.12
C GLU A 443 3.34 16.79 21.32
N THR A 444 3.52 16.30 22.55
CA THR A 444 3.39 17.14 23.75
C THR A 444 4.38 18.29 23.73
N LYS A 445 5.62 18.01 23.34
CA LYS A 445 6.68 19.04 23.24
C LYS A 445 6.35 20.07 22.17
N ARG A 446 5.88 19.64 20.99
CA ARG A 446 5.42 20.55 19.93
C ARG A 446 4.25 21.44 20.41
N LEU A 447 3.25 20.86 21.09
CA LEU A 447 2.10 21.61 21.65
C LEU A 447 2.54 22.67 22.67
N LEU A 448 3.44 22.28 23.59
CA LEU A 448 4.00 23.23 24.57
C LEU A 448 4.81 24.33 23.87
N GLY A 449 5.65 23.98 22.87
CA GLY A 449 6.35 24.96 22.06
C GLY A 449 5.42 25.99 21.43
N GLY A 450 4.32 25.53 20.82
CA GLY A 450 3.29 26.38 20.22
C GLY A 450 2.66 27.37 21.21
N ILE A 451 2.34 26.94 22.43
CA ILE A 451 1.80 27.80 23.48
C ILE A 451 2.83 28.88 23.89
N PHE A 452 4.11 28.53 23.99
CA PHE A 452 5.15 29.51 24.36
C PHE A 452 5.42 30.50 23.24
N ILE A 453 5.29 30.13 21.96
CA ILE A 453 5.28 31.06 20.82
C ILE A 453 4.15 32.10 21.00
N GLN A 454 2.92 31.65 21.21
CA GLN A 454 1.76 32.53 21.39
C GLN A 454 1.94 33.52 22.53
N ARG A 455 2.70 33.16 23.56
CA ARG A 455 3.01 34.02 24.72
C ARG A 455 4.24 34.91 24.54
N GLY A 456 4.87 34.88 23.38
CA GLY A 456 6.10 35.62 23.12
C GLY A 456 7.33 35.09 23.88
N ASN A 457 7.24 33.91 24.50
CA ASN A 457 8.37 33.31 25.21
C ASN A 457 9.15 32.38 24.25
N TYR A 458 9.79 32.98 23.27
CA TYR A 458 10.46 32.30 22.19
C TYR A 458 11.63 31.42 22.64
N LYS A 459 12.37 31.83 23.71
CA LYS A 459 13.46 31.00 24.27
C LYS A 459 12.94 29.65 24.74
N LYS A 460 11.87 29.68 25.54
CA LYS A 460 11.26 28.45 26.04
C LYS A 460 10.58 27.64 24.96
N ALA A 461 10.02 28.29 23.94
CA ALA A 461 9.48 27.62 22.76
C ALA A 461 10.54 26.81 22.03
N VAL A 462 11.73 27.40 21.78
CA VAL A 462 12.86 26.70 21.14
C VAL A 462 13.27 25.46 21.93
N GLU A 463 13.38 25.53 23.28
CA GLU A 463 13.71 24.38 24.11
C GLU A 463 12.75 23.20 23.86
N PHE A 464 11.44 23.46 23.86
CA PHE A 464 10.43 22.41 23.61
C PHE A 464 10.44 21.91 22.17
N LEU A 465 10.59 22.78 21.19
CA LEU A 465 10.61 22.39 19.77
C LEU A 465 11.85 21.56 19.40
N VAL A 466 13.02 21.88 19.98
CA VAL A 466 14.23 21.06 19.81
C VAL A 466 14.03 19.66 20.37
N PHE A 467 13.39 19.52 21.54
CA PHE A 467 13.01 18.20 22.04
C PHE A 467 12.05 17.45 21.10
N ALA A 468 11.16 18.18 20.41
CA ALA A 468 10.24 17.57 19.46
C ALA A 468 10.94 17.02 18.20
N LEU A 469 12.12 17.55 17.83
CA LEU A 469 12.91 17.06 16.69
C LEU A 469 13.42 15.63 16.89
N ASP A 470 13.72 15.25 18.13
CA ASP A 470 14.32 13.94 18.47
C ASP A 470 13.38 12.76 18.18
N GLY A 471 12.08 13.00 17.98
CA GLY A 471 11.10 12.06 17.43
C GLY A 471 11.10 10.66 18.01
N ASN A 472 11.71 10.45 19.20
CA ASN A 472 11.95 9.14 19.81
C ASN A 472 10.58 8.48 20.10
N SER A 473 9.96 8.01 19.02
CA SER A 473 8.66 7.38 19.03
C SER A 473 8.84 5.91 19.43
N LYS A 474 8.63 5.59 20.69
CA LYS A 474 8.00 4.29 20.99
C LYS A 474 6.78 4.19 20.08
N HIS A 475 6.54 3.03 19.46
CA HIS A 475 5.37 2.81 18.61
C HIS A 475 4.09 3.03 19.43
N TYR A 476 3.54 4.23 19.33
CA TYR A 476 2.25 4.55 19.93
C TYR A 476 1.13 4.08 19.00
N LEU A 477 0.02 3.63 19.56
CA LEU A 477 -1.17 3.22 18.80
C LEU A 477 -1.66 4.30 17.84
N TYR A 478 -1.46 5.57 18.23
CA TYR A 478 -1.92 6.73 17.48
C TYR A 478 -0.90 7.86 17.58
N GLN A 479 -0.83 8.72 16.55
CA GLN A 479 -0.14 10.00 16.56
C GLN A 479 -1.16 11.14 16.43
N LEU A 480 -0.92 12.26 17.11
CA LEU A 480 -1.76 13.46 16.99
C LEU A 480 -1.54 14.18 15.66
N PHE A 481 -0.30 14.22 15.20
CA PHE A 481 0.14 14.86 13.96
C PHE A 481 1.19 14.00 13.28
N GLY A 482 1.43 14.25 11.97
CA GLY A 482 2.63 13.77 11.31
C GLY A 482 3.89 14.42 11.93
N HIS A 483 4.95 13.65 12.09
CA HIS A 483 6.24 14.18 12.55
C HIS A 483 6.95 14.88 11.38
N ASP A 484 6.58 16.14 11.15
CA ASP A 484 7.16 16.97 10.10
C ASP A 484 8.37 17.74 10.66
N ILE A 485 9.55 17.17 10.46
CA ILE A 485 10.83 17.76 10.92
C ILE A 485 11.07 19.11 10.26
N ALA A 486 10.69 19.29 8.99
CA ALA A 486 10.86 20.56 8.29
C ALA A 486 9.97 21.67 8.89
N GLU A 487 8.73 21.34 9.28
CA GLU A 487 7.84 22.27 10.00
C GLU A 487 8.40 22.66 11.36
N LEU A 488 8.94 21.70 12.11
CA LEU A 488 9.55 21.98 13.43
C LEU A 488 10.73 22.94 13.31
N TRP A 489 11.61 22.72 12.32
CA TRP A 489 12.71 23.64 12.04
C TRP A 489 12.25 25.01 11.58
N ASP A 490 11.16 25.12 10.81
CA ASP A 490 10.58 26.42 10.43
C ASP A 490 10.04 27.19 11.64
N LEU A 491 9.37 26.49 12.59
CA LEU A 491 8.93 27.10 13.84
C LEU A 491 10.11 27.58 14.71
N ILE A 492 11.18 26.79 14.78
CA ILE A 492 12.41 27.17 15.49
C ILE A 492 13.06 28.41 14.84
N ALA A 493 13.12 28.45 13.51
CA ALA A 493 13.62 29.62 12.79
C ALA A 493 12.81 30.90 13.06
N ALA A 494 11.48 30.77 13.07
CA ALA A 494 10.59 31.88 13.46
C ALA A 494 10.88 32.39 14.87
N CYS A 495 11.08 31.48 15.84
CA CYS A 495 11.46 31.86 17.20
C CYS A 495 12.82 32.61 17.25
N PHE A 496 13.83 32.16 16.52
CA PHE A 496 15.13 32.85 16.45
C PHE A 496 15.03 34.22 15.78
N SER A 497 14.15 34.39 14.78
CA SER A 497 13.86 35.69 14.19
C SER A 497 13.29 36.67 15.22
N GLU A 498 12.33 36.24 16.03
CA GLU A 498 11.72 37.05 17.10
C GLU A 498 12.68 37.34 18.25
N LEU A 499 13.74 36.56 18.39
CA LEU A 499 14.81 36.78 19.37
C LEU A 499 15.95 37.67 18.83
N ASP A 500 15.79 38.21 17.60
CA ASP A 500 16.83 38.99 16.91
C ASP A 500 18.14 38.20 16.69
N GLU A 501 18.01 36.90 16.39
CA GLU A 501 19.12 35.98 16.13
C GLU A 501 19.11 35.45 14.68
N PRO A 502 19.25 36.34 13.65
CA PRO A 502 19.06 35.95 12.24
C PRO A 502 20.02 34.87 11.76
N ALA A 503 21.23 34.79 12.28
CA ALA A 503 22.18 33.73 11.95
C ALA A 503 21.66 32.33 12.34
N LYS A 504 21.03 32.20 13.52
CA LYS A 504 20.42 30.94 13.95
C LYS A 504 19.14 30.64 13.18
N ALA A 505 18.37 31.68 12.83
CA ALA A 505 17.19 31.52 11.97
C ALA A 505 17.56 30.98 10.58
N ILE A 506 18.66 31.43 9.99
CA ILE A 506 19.18 30.90 8.71
C ILE A 506 19.53 29.41 8.83
N ILE A 507 20.28 29.04 9.86
CA ILE A 507 20.67 27.63 10.09
C ILE A 507 19.42 26.75 10.22
N ALA A 508 18.43 27.19 10.99
CA ALA A 508 17.19 26.44 11.16
C ALA A 508 16.38 26.32 9.86
N GLN A 509 16.37 27.36 8.99
CA GLN A 509 15.72 27.28 7.68
C GLN A 509 16.49 26.35 6.71
N GLU A 510 17.81 26.32 6.77
CA GLU A 510 18.61 25.39 5.99
C GLU A 510 18.31 23.93 6.39
N GLU A 511 18.17 23.66 7.68
CA GLU A 511 17.74 22.35 8.18
C GLU A 511 16.29 22.03 7.75
N ALA A 512 15.36 22.99 7.78
CA ALA A 512 14.01 22.80 7.26
C ALA A 512 14.03 22.40 5.77
N LYS A 513 14.85 23.09 4.98
CA LYS A 513 15.00 22.81 3.53
C LYS A 513 15.59 21.43 3.25
N LYS A 514 16.56 20.94 4.05
CA LYS A 514 17.14 19.60 3.94
C LYS A 514 16.13 18.48 4.25
N ASN A 515 15.19 18.75 5.16
CA ASN A 515 14.24 17.76 5.66
C ASN A 515 12.91 17.71 4.90
N THR A 516 12.84 18.29 3.69
CA THR A 516 11.68 18.16 2.80
C THR A 516 12.10 17.71 1.40
N THR A 517 11.26 16.89 0.76
CA THR A 517 11.39 16.51 -0.66
C THR A 517 10.49 17.36 -1.57
N ASP A 518 9.58 18.16 -0.99
CA ASP A 518 8.66 19.04 -1.73
C ASP A 518 9.39 20.29 -2.24
N GLU A 519 9.52 20.42 -3.56
CA GLU A 519 10.23 21.54 -4.20
C GLU A 519 9.60 22.90 -3.86
N LYS A 520 8.26 23.01 -3.77
CA LYS A 520 7.59 24.27 -3.38
C LYS A 520 7.95 24.68 -1.96
N ARG A 521 8.05 23.71 -1.04
CA ARG A 521 8.52 23.99 0.32
C ARG A 521 9.99 24.35 0.36
N LYS A 522 10.84 23.74 -0.47
CA LYS A 522 12.25 24.13 -0.60
C LYS A 522 12.41 25.57 -1.05
N ASP A 523 11.64 26.00 -2.05
CA ASP A 523 11.64 27.38 -2.54
C ASP A 523 11.14 28.37 -1.46
N PHE A 524 10.09 27.98 -0.72
CA PHE A 524 9.60 28.77 0.40
C PHE A 524 10.68 28.97 1.48
N PHE A 525 11.36 27.91 1.89
CA PHE A 525 12.44 28.00 2.87
C PHE A 525 13.64 28.80 2.32
N GLN A 526 13.99 28.65 1.05
CA GLN A 526 15.04 29.45 0.41
C GLN A 526 14.72 30.95 0.43
N THR A 527 13.47 31.31 0.18
CA THR A 527 13.01 32.70 0.26
C THR A 527 13.20 33.26 1.68
N LYS A 528 12.84 32.50 2.72
CA LYS A 528 13.06 32.91 4.11
C LYS A 528 14.55 33.04 4.45
N ILE A 529 15.40 32.13 3.99
CA ILE A 529 16.86 32.22 4.15
C ILE A 529 17.39 33.55 3.57
N ASN A 530 16.95 33.91 2.38
CA ASN A 530 17.38 35.15 1.71
C ASN A 530 16.90 36.38 2.51
N LEU A 531 15.69 36.39 3.04
CA LEU A 531 15.20 37.46 3.89
C LEU A 531 16.02 37.61 5.18
N PHE A 532 16.33 36.52 5.87
CA PHE A 532 17.16 36.57 7.08
C PHE A 532 18.60 37.00 6.80
N LYS A 533 19.18 36.67 5.63
CA LYS A 533 20.50 37.17 5.20
C LYS A 533 20.53 38.69 5.07
N MET A 534 19.42 39.31 4.64
CA MET A 534 19.34 40.77 4.56
C MET A 534 19.35 41.46 5.93
N LEU A 535 19.00 40.71 7.00
CA LEU A 535 19.02 41.21 8.38
C LEU A 535 20.40 41.07 9.05
N LEU A 536 21.36 40.41 8.41
CA LEU A 536 22.72 40.29 8.93
C LEU A 536 23.50 41.61 8.74
N PRO A 537 24.35 42.02 9.72
CA PRO A 537 25.26 43.17 9.55
C PRO A 537 26.19 42.96 8.34
N SER A 538 26.47 44.03 7.61
CA SER A 538 27.28 44.01 6.36
C SER A 538 28.66 43.34 6.49
N SER A 539 29.18 43.18 7.71
CA SER A 539 30.45 42.48 8.00
C SER A 539 30.30 40.93 8.11
N LYS A 540 29.07 40.39 8.03
CA LYS A 540 28.76 38.95 8.11
C LYS A 540 27.93 38.41 6.96
N GLN A 541 27.66 39.26 5.93
CA GLN A 541 27.10 38.85 4.63
C GLN A 541 28.21 38.28 3.73
#